data_e11ea58419b466db32b2491cd9e31e8f
#
_entry.id   e11ea58419b466db32b2491cd9e31e8f
#
_cell.length_a   1.000
_cell.length_b   1.000
_cell.length_c   1.000
_cell.angle_alpha   90.00
_cell.angle_beta   90.00
_cell.angle_gamma   90.00
#
_symmetry.space_group_name_H-M   'P 1'
#
loop_
_entity.id
_entity.type
_entity.pdbx_description
1 polymer ?
#
loop_
_entity_poly.entity_id
_entity_poly.type
_entity_poly.pdbx_seq_one_letter_code
_entity_poly.pdbx_strand_id
1 'polypeptide(L)'
;ATQGDVVLDILGSDHKLAAQQINVIFKEILREIPPEVIFYEFITLPSGSMSTRKGVFVSVDELVDEAVKRAADEIKSRNPDLTDEEIKPMAEDIGVGAIRFFIAKLSPEKHLTFKWDEALSFERGCASIQYAHARACKLLKKSGKDVSSLAVSDDWVPDENEKDLIRTIAKFPQVIEDCANKKRIHN
;
A
#
# COMPACT_ATOMS: atom_id res chain seq x y z
N ALA A 1 -27.14 -4.61 13.57
CA ALA A 1 -26.02 -3.67 13.69
C ALA A 1 -25.41 -3.20 12.35
N THR A 2 -26.14 -3.24 11.26
CA THR A 2 -25.60 -2.86 9.95
C THR A 2 -26.20 -1.53 9.50
N GLN A 3 -25.44 -0.46 9.65
CA GLN A 3 -25.81 0.87 9.14
C GLN A 3 -25.08 1.23 7.83
N GLY A 4 -24.47 0.23 7.18
CA GLY A 4 -23.73 0.43 5.93
C GLY A 4 -24.33 -0.37 4.77
N ASP A 5 -24.11 0.10 3.53
CA ASP A 5 -24.53 -0.59 2.31
C ASP A 5 -23.76 -1.89 2.07
N VAL A 6 -22.52 -1.93 2.56
CA VAL A 6 -21.64 -3.11 2.50
C VAL A 6 -20.97 -3.31 3.84
N VAL A 7 -21.01 -4.53 4.34
CA VAL A 7 -20.32 -4.94 5.59
C VAL A 7 -19.18 -5.87 5.22
N LEU A 8 -17.96 -5.49 5.63
CA LEU A 8 -16.76 -6.29 5.39
C LEU A 8 -16.19 -6.80 6.71
N ASP A 9 -15.94 -8.10 6.78
CA ASP A 9 -15.16 -8.73 7.85
C ASP A 9 -13.77 -9.08 7.35
N ILE A 10 -12.74 -8.62 8.05
CA ILE A 10 -11.33 -8.90 7.71
C ILE A 10 -10.79 -9.87 8.76
N LEU A 11 -10.59 -11.12 8.36
CA LEU A 11 -10.27 -12.21 9.27
C LEU A 11 -9.02 -12.97 8.86
N GLY A 12 -8.25 -13.45 9.85
CA GLY A 12 -7.19 -14.41 9.59
C GLY A 12 -7.70 -15.71 8.97
N SER A 13 -6.88 -16.37 8.20
CA SER A 13 -7.27 -17.61 7.50
C SER A 13 -7.67 -18.76 8.44
N ASP A 14 -7.27 -18.71 9.70
CA ASP A 14 -7.67 -19.63 10.77
C ASP A 14 -9.14 -19.52 11.17
N HIS A 15 -9.79 -18.40 10.84
CA HIS A 15 -11.23 -18.18 11.11
C HIS A 15 -12.16 -18.63 9.97
N LYS A 16 -11.66 -19.27 8.91
CA LYS A 16 -12.47 -19.68 7.74
C LYS A 16 -13.69 -20.53 8.13
N LEU A 17 -13.49 -21.52 9.02
CA LEU A 17 -14.58 -22.38 9.45
C LEU A 17 -15.65 -21.62 10.24
N ALA A 18 -15.23 -20.77 11.18
CA ALA A 18 -16.15 -19.95 11.97
C ALA A 18 -16.96 -18.98 11.08
N ALA A 19 -16.31 -18.34 10.11
CA ALA A 19 -16.97 -17.47 9.16
C ALA A 19 -18.00 -18.22 8.30
N GLN A 20 -17.69 -19.43 7.85
CA GLN A 20 -18.64 -20.27 7.12
C GLN A 20 -19.87 -20.62 7.97
N GLN A 21 -19.67 -20.96 9.24
CA GLN A 21 -20.79 -21.25 10.18
C GLN A 21 -21.66 -20.01 10.39
N ILE A 22 -21.06 -18.84 10.58
CA ILE A 22 -21.77 -17.56 10.69
C ILE A 22 -22.57 -17.28 9.42
N ASN A 23 -21.99 -17.47 8.24
CA ASN A 23 -22.68 -17.30 6.97
C ASN A 23 -23.94 -18.18 6.83
N VAL A 24 -23.85 -19.42 7.29
CA VAL A 24 -25.04 -20.34 7.32
C VAL A 24 -26.12 -19.79 8.26
N ILE A 25 -25.75 -19.30 9.45
CA ILE A 25 -26.70 -18.70 10.39
C ILE A 25 -27.39 -17.50 9.76
N PHE A 26 -26.64 -16.59 9.14
CA PHE A 26 -27.22 -15.42 8.48
C PHE A 26 -28.22 -15.82 7.38
N LYS A 27 -27.85 -16.76 6.50
CA LYS A 27 -28.67 -17.17 5.36
C LYS A 27 -29.87 -18.00 5.75
N GLU A 28 -29.66 -19.02 6.57
CA GLU A 28 -30.69 -20.05 6.82
C GLU A 28 -31.58 -19.70 8.02
N ILE A 29 -31.04 -19.04 9.04
CA ILE A 29 -31.78 -18.74 10.26
C ILE A 29 -32.31 -17.31 10.25
N LEU A 30 -31.43 -16.33 10.03
CA LEU A 30 -31.80 -14.92 10.07
C LEU A 30 -32.41 -14.43 8.75
N ARG A 31 -32.18 -15.12 7.65
CA ARG A 31 -32.58 -14.74 6.28
C ARG A 31 -32.09 -13.36 5.90
N GLU A 32 -30.91 -13.02 6.34
CA GLU A 32 -30.21 -11.77 6.07
C GLU A 32 -28.98 -12.00 5.19
N ILE A 33 -28.48 -10.91 4.58
CA ILE A 33 -27.25 -10.94 3.80
C ILE A 33 -26.08 -11.02 4.77
N PRO A 34 -25.22 -12.06 4.69
CA PRO A 34 -24.04 -12.13 5.53
C PRO A 34 -23.01 -11.07 5.13
N PRO A 35 -22.13 -10.68 6.06
CA PRO A 35 -20.99 -9.84 5.72
C PRO A 35 -20.10 -10.53 4.70
N GLU A 36 -19.49 -9.73 3.81
CA GLU A 36 -18.44 -10.22 2.94
C GLU A 36 -17.15 -10.40 3.76
N VAL A 37 -16.50 -11.55 3.60
CA VAL A 37 -15.30 -11.86 4.38
C VAL A 37 -14.06 -11.82 3.50
N ILE A 38 -13.08 -11.03 3.93
CA ILE A 38 -11.74 -11.00 3.34
C ILE A 38 -10.81 -11.74 4.28
N PHE A 39 -10.28 -12.87 3.81
CA PHE A 39 -9.29 -13.62 4.57
C PHE A 39 -7.88 -13.17 4.23
N TYR A 40 -7.03 -13.07 5.26
CA TYR A 40 -5.61 -12.82 5.09
C TYR A 40 -4.76 -13.92 5.73
N GLU A 41 -3.60 -14.15 5.13
CA GLU A 41 -2.61 -15.10 5.66
C GLU A 41 -1.66 -14.41 6.64
N PHE A 42 -0.99 -15.21 7.45
CA PHE A 42 -0.06 -14.72 8.46
C PHE A 42 1.17 -14.07 7.82
N ILE A 43 1.61 -13.01 8.48
CA ILE A 43 2.91 -12.39 8.20
C ILE A 43 3.92 -13.01 9.16
N THR A 44 5.03 -13.50 8.62
CA THR A 44 6.14 -14.05 9.41
C THR A 44 7.38 -13.19 9.28
N LEU A 45 8.25 -13.28 10.27
CA LEU A 45 9.60 -12.74 10.18
C LEU A 45 10.57 -13.82 9.67
N PRO A 46 11.76 -13.46 9.14
CA PRO A 46 12.78 -14.42 8.77
C PRO A 46 13.21 -15.34 9.93
N SER A 47 13.06 -14.86 11.17
CA SER A 47 13.32 -15.62 12.39
C SER A 47 12.23 -16.66 12.74
N GLY A 48 11.15 -16.70 11.98
CA GLY A 48 10.03 -17.63 12.17
C GLY A 48 8.67 -16.94 12.42
N SER A 49 7.69 -17.75 12.80
CA SER A 49 6.34 -17.25 13.08
C SER A 49 6.27 -16.46 14.39
N MET A 50 5.56 -15.35 14.35
CA MET A 50 5.26 -14.57 15.56
C MET A 50 4.22 -15.29 16.42
N SER A 51 4.40 -15.27 17.74
CA SER A 51 3.46 -15.85 18.69
C SER A 51 3.41 -15.02 19.96
N THR A 52 2.27 -14.37 20.18
CA THR A 52 2.02 -13.61 21.43
C THR A 52 2.07 -14.49 22.67
N ARG A 53 1.64 -15.76 22.56
CA ARG A 53 1.69 -16.72 23.68
C ARG A 53 3.11 -17.12 24.06
N LYS A 54 4.06 -17.02 23.13
CA LYS A 54 5.49 -17.32 23.36
C LYS A 54 6.33 -16.07 23.60
N GLY A 55 5.71 -14.87 23.63
CA GLY A 55 6.41 -13.60 23.80
C GLY A 55 7.29 -13.18 22.59
N VAL A 56 7.13 -13.84 21.45
CA VAL A 56 7.87 -13.53 20.22
C VAL A 56 6.89 -12.86 19.25
N PHE A 57 6.80 -11.57 19.32
CA PHE A 57 6.01 -10.76 18.40
C PHE A 57 6.68 -9.40 18.19
N VAL A 58 6.40 -8.78 17.07
CA VAL A 58 6.74 -7.39 16.78
C VAL A 58 5.41 -6.65 16.64
N SER A 59 5.21 -5.61 17.43
CA SER A 59 4.03 -4.77 17.30
C SER A 59 4.08 -3.95 16.01
N VAL A 60 2.93 -3.47 15.55
CA VAL A 60 2.87 -2.57 14.39
C VAL A 60 3.64 -1.28 14.67
N ASP A 61 3.55 -0.77 15.90
CA ASP A 61 4.26 0.44 16.31
C ASP A 61 5.78 0.24 16.23
N GLU A 62 6.31 -0.86 16.79
CA GLU A 62 7.74 -1.18 16.69
C GLU A 62 8.20 -1.35 15.24
N LEU A 63 7.34 -1.94 14.40
CA LEU A 63 7.62 -2.10 12.96
C LEU A 63 7.70 -0.74 12.26
N VAL A 64 6.77 0.17 12.58
CA VAL A 64 6.75 1.53 12.02
C VAL A 64 7.94 2.34 12.50
N ASP A 65 8.24 2.31 13.81
CA ASP A 65 9.37 3.03 14.39
C ASP A 65 10.71 2.61 13.77
N GLU A 66 10.91 1.30 13.59
CA GLU A 66 12.11 0.78 12.94
C GLU A 66 12.18 1.17 11.46
N ALA A 67 11.03 1.19 10.76
CA ALA A 67 10.98 1.63 9.36
C ALA A 67 11.34 3.11 9.21
N VAL A 68 10.78 3.95 10.07
CA VAL A 68 11.06 5.40 10.08
C VAL A 68 12.53 5.64 10.40
N LYS A 69 13.09 4.94 11.39
CA LYS A 69 14.50 5.03 11.73
C LYS A 69 15.39 4.66 10.55
N ARG A 70 15.15 3.53 9.90
CA ARG A 70 15.94 3.10 8.72
C ARG A 70 15.80 4.06 7.55
N ALA A 71 14.60 4.62 7.34
CA ALA A 71 14.39 5.64 6.32
C ALA A 71 15.18 6.92 6.64
N ALA A 72 15.23 7.35 7.90
CA ALA A 72 16.02 8.49 8.34
C ALA A 72 17.52 8.28 8.11
N ASP A 73 18.04 7.11 8.48
CA ASP A 73 19.44 6.75 8.28
C ASP A 73 19.82 6.77 6.79
N GLU A 74 18.96 6.25 5.92
CA GLU A 74 19.16 6.24 4.47
C GLU A 74 19.09 7.65 3.88
N ILE A 75 18.13 8.49 4.32
CA ILE A 75 18.05 9.89 3.87
C ILE A 75 19.32 10.65 4.27
N LYS A 76 19.76 10.48 5.51
CA LYS A 76 20.96 11.15 6.04
C LYS A 76 22.22 10.73 5.28
N SER A 77 22.35 9.45 4.95
CA SER A 77 23.49 8.94 4.19
C SER A 77 23.58 9.52 2.78
N ARG A 78 22.43 9.77 2.15
CA ARG A 78 22.37 10.35 0.79
C ARG A 78 22.42 11.88 0.77
N ASN A 79 21.99 12.51 1.85
CA ASN A 79 21.90 13.97 1.99
C ASN A 79 22.48 14.40 3.35
N PRO A 80 23.82 14.40 3.51
CA PRO A 80 24.45 14.70 4.80
C PRO A 80 24.17 16.11 5.33
N ASP A 81 23.83 17.04 4.43
CA ASP A 81 23.60 18.44 4.75
C ASP A 81 22.21 18.73 5.35
N LEU A 82 21.28 17.76 5.29
CA LEU A 82 19.95 17.92 5.86
C LEU A 82 19.99 17.86 7.39
N THR A 83 19.20 18.73 8.02
CA THR A 83 18.99 18.71 9.47
C THR A 83 18.04 17.57 9.86
N ASP A 84 18.07 17.19 11.13
CA ASP A 84 17.18 16.12 11.63
C ASP A 84 15.71 16.55 11.59
N GLU A 85 15.42 17.86 11.75
CA GLU A 85 14.08 18.41 11.61
C GLU A 85 13.53 18.29 10.17
N GLU A 86 14.39 18.42 9.17
CA GLU A 86 14.03 18.24 7.76
C GLU A 86 13.86 16.76 7.40
N ILE A 87 14.69 15.89 7.99
CA ILE A 87 14.67 14.45 7.73
C ILE A 87 13.42 13.79 8.33
N LYS A 88 13.02 14.19 9.53
CA LYS A 88 11.94 13.53 10.28
C LYS A 88 10.65 13.34 9.49
N PRO A 89 10.01 14.38 8.91
CA PRO A 89 8.77 14.20 8.14
C PRO A 89 8.97 13.32 6.90
N MET A 90 10.11 13.44 6.22
CA MET A 90 10.41 12.60 5.06
C MET A 90 10.58 11.13 5.46
N ALA A 91 11.22 10.87 6.58
CA ALA A 91 11.44 9.52 7.10
C ALA A 91 10.12 8.87 7.53
N GLU A 92 9.21 9.63 8.13
CA GLU A 92 7.86 9.17 8.48
C GLU A 92 7.08 8.78 7.22
N ASP A 93 7.03 9.64 6.22
CA ASP A 93 6.33 9.37 4.94
C ASP A 93 6.91 8.15 4.21
N ILE A 94 8.23 8.02 4.16
CA ILE A 94 8.90 6.91 3.49
C ILE A 94 8.73 5.61 4.28
N GLY A 95 8.96 5.63 5.59
CA GLY A 95 8.90 4.45 6.44
C GLY A 95 7.51 3.85 6.51
N VAL A 96 6.50 4.67 6.81
CA VAL A 96 5.10 4.25 6.86
C VAL A 96 4.63 3.78 5.48
N GLY A 97 4.96 4.54 4.44
CA GLY A 97 4.62 4.19 3.05
C GLY A 97 5.22 2.85 2.64
N ALA A 98 6.46 2.58 3.02
CA ALA A 98 7.14 1.32 2.70
C ALA A 98 6.45 0.11 3.32
N ILE A 99 6.06 0.17 4.59
CA ILE A 99 5.34 -0.92 5.26
C ILE A 99 3.97 -1.14 4.62
N ARG A 100 3.19 -0.07 4.44
CA ARG A 100 1.87 -0.15 3.84
C ARG A 100 1.92 -0.76 2.44
N PHE A 101 2.84 -0.30 1.62
CA PHE A 101 3.02 -0.82 0.26
C PHE A 101 3.48 -2.27 0.26
N PHE A 102 4.43 -2.64 1.12
CA PHE A 102 4.94 -3.99 1.21
C PHE A 102 3.86 -5.02 1.55
N ILE A 103 2.96 -4.67 2.45
CA ILE A 103 1.83 -5.52 2.81
C ILE A 103 0.77 -5.53 1.70
N ALA A 104 0.42 -4.36 1.17
CA ALA A 104 -0.67 -4.19 0.22
C ALA A 104 -0.38 -4.72 -1.19
N LYS A 105 0.90 -4.82 -1.59
CA LYS A 105 1.29 -5.30 -2.93
C LYS A 105 1.04 -6.79 -3.16
N LEU A 106 0.73 -7.54 -2.12
CA LEU A 106 0.49 -8.97 -2.22
C LEU A 106 -1.00 -9.29 -2.04
N SER A 107 -1.41 -10.39 -2.67
CA SER A 107 -2.73 -10.95 -2.40
C SER A 107 -2.86 -11.32 -0.92
N PRO A 108 -3.96 -10.96 -0.24
CA PRO A 108 -4.13 -11.25 1.17
C PRO A 108 -4.08 -12.76 1.48
N GLU A 109 -4.39 -13.62 0.50
CA GLU A 109 -4.33 -15.08 0.66
C GLU A 109 -2.91 -15.66 0.59
N LYS A 110 -1.91 -14.84 0.26
CA LYS A 110 -0.52 -15.29 0.19
C LYS A 110 0.18 -15.09 1.52
N HIS A 111 0.85 -16.15 1.97
CA HIS A 111 1.76 -16.05 3.10
C HIS A 111 2.89 -15.06 2.79
N LEU A 112 3.15 -14.15 3.72
CA LEU A 112 4.16 -13.11 3.59
C LEU A 112 5.26 -13.31 4.63
N THR A 113 6.51 -13.42 4.19
CA THR A 113 7.67 -13.26 5.06
C THR A 113 8.18 -11.82 4.94
N PHE A 114 8.10 -11.07 6.03
CA PHE A 114 8.53 -9.68 6.04
C PHE A 114 10.05 -9.59 6.02
N LYS A 115 10.59 -8.81 5.10
CA LYS A 115 12.02 -8.54 4.99
C LYS A 115 12.26 -7.04 4.82
N TRP A 116 13.12 -6.50 5.66
CA TRP A 116 13.45 -5.09 5.67
C TRP A 116 14.02 -4.58 4.34
N ASP A 117 14.93 -5.33 3.75
CA ASP A 117 15.59 -4.96 2.49
C ASP A 117 14.62 -4.89 1.31
N GLU A 118 13.56 -5.70 1.35
CA GLU A 118 12.52 -5.67 0.34
C GLU A 118 11.50 -4.54 0.61
N ALA A 119 11.15 -4.31 1.87
CA ALA A 119 10.16 -3.31 2.26
C ALA A 119 10.66 -1.88 2.01
N LEU A 120 11.91 -1.62 2.36
CA LEU A 120 12.56 -0.31 2.19
C LEU A 120 13.35 -0.17 0.88
N SER A 121 13.16 -1.07 -0.09
CA SER A 121 13.86 -0.99 -1.38
C SER A 121 13.49 0.28 -2.15
N PHE A 122 14.48 1.08 -2.46
CA PHE A 122 14.32 2.28 -3.30
C PHE A 122 14.10 1.97 -4.78
N GLU A 123 14.46 0.77 -5.23
CA GLU A 123 14.32 0.37 -6.64
C GLU A 123 12.97 -0.26 -6.95
N ARG A 124 12.40 -1.01 -6.00
CA ARG A 124 11.22 -1.87 -6.23
C ARG A 124 10.11 -1.69 -5.20
N GLY A 125 10.30 -0.79 -4.23
CA GLY A 125 9.38 -0.54 -3.14
C GLY A 125 8.55 0.73 -3.33
N CYS A 126 7.86 1.13 -2.27
CA CYS A 126 7.10 2.38 -2.20
C CYS A 126 7.96 3.60 -2.52
N ALA A 127 9.22 3.60 -2.10
CA ALA A 127 10.14 4.71 -2.33
C ALA A 127 10.35 5.03 -3.81
N SER A 128 10.26 4.05 -4.72
CA SER A 128 10.33 4.31 -6.16
C SER A 128 9.14 5.12 -6.67
N ILE A 129 7.95 4.85 -6.15
CA ILE A 129 6.72 5.56 -6.49
C ILE A 129 6.78 6.99 -5.93
N GLN A 130 7.16 7.12 -4.65
CA GLN A 130 7.32 8.42 -3.99
C GLN A 130 8.38 9.28 -4.69
N TYR A 131 9.49 8.69 -5.12
CA TYR A 131 10.54 9.37 -5.88
C TYR A 131 10.03 9.83 -7.25
N ALA A 132 9.30 8.99 -7.98
CA ALA A 132 8.71 9.38 -9.28
C ALA A 132 7.74 10.56 -9.11
N HIS A 133 6.89 10.53 -8.09
CA HIS A 133 5.98 11.63 -7.75
C HIS A 133 6.74 12.90 -7.40
N ALA A 134 7.71 12.84 -6.48
CA ALA A 134 8.51 13.99 -6.08
C ALA A 134 9.28 14.61 -7.26
N ARG A 135 9.80 13.76 -8.17
CA ARG A 135 10.47 14.20 -9.39
C ARG A 135 9.52 14.91 -10.34
N ALA A 136 8.31 14.38 -10.55
CA ALA A 136 7.28 15.01 -11.37
C ALA A 136 6.87 16.38 -10.78
N CYS A 137 6.61 16.46 -9.48
CA CYS A 137 6.31 17.73 -8.79
C CYS A 137 7.44 18.75 -8.95
N LYS A 138 8.71 18.32 -8.84
CA LYS A 138 9.88 19.20 -9.00
C LYS A 138 10.00 19.73 -10.44
N LEU A 139 9.68 18.91 -11.44
CA LEU A 139 9.66 19.32 -12.85
C LEU A 139 8.56 20.38 -13.09
N LEU A 140 7.34 20.12 -12.60
CA LEU A 140 6.23 21.07 -12.69
C LEU A 140 6.59 22.42 -12.03
N LYS A 141 7.13 22.38 -10.81
CA LYS A 141 7.57 23.59 -10.12
C LYS A 141 8.65 24.35 -10.89
N LYS A 142 9.62 23.65 -11.49
CA LYS A 142 10.67 24.26 -12.30
C LYS A 142 10.15 24.87 -13.60
N SER A 143 9.10 24.31 -14.19
CA SER A 143 8.51 24.84 -15.43
C SER A 143 7.91 26.23 -15.25
N GLY A 144 7.53 26.60 -14.02
CA GLY A 144 6.82 27.84 -13.71
C GLY A 144 5.44 27.96 -14.36
N LYS A 145 4.96 26.89 -14.99
CA LYS A 145 3.67 26.86 -15.69
C LYS A 145 2.56 26.37 -14.76
N ASP A 146 1.41 27.00 -14.84
CA ASP A 146 0.19 26.49 -14.23
C ASP A 146 -0.35 25.36 -15.10
N VAL A 147 -0.31 24.13 -14.56
CA VAL A 147 -0.75 22.91 -15.27
C VAL A 147 -2.24 22.99 -15.63
N SER A 148 -3.05 23.66 -14.82
CA SER A 148 -4.49 23.79 -15.07
C SER A 148 -4.81 24.66 -16.30
N SER A 149 -3.85 25.49 -16.71
CA SER A 149 -3.97 26.38 -17.88
C SER A 149 -3.34 25.80 -19.15
N LEU A 150 -2.69 24.62 -19.06
CA LEU A 150 -2.06 24.01 -20.22
C LEU A 150 -3.10 23.33 -21.10
N ALA A 151 -3.11 23.68 -22.39
CA ALA A 151 -3.83 22.95 -23.43
C ALA A 151 -2.82 22.15 -24.27
N VAL A 152 -3.24 20.97 -24.69
CA VAL A 152 -2.48 20.20 -25.67
C VAL A 152 -2.62 20.88 -27.03
N SER A 153 -1.49 21.14 -27.70
CA SER A 153 -1.51 21.67 -29.07
C SER A 153 -2.11 20.64 -30.04
N ASP A 154 -2.93 21.11 -30.98
CA ASP A 154 -3.50 20.24 -32.02
C ASP A 154 -2.42 19.58 -32.90
N ASP A 155 -1.25 20.21 -33.02
CA ASP A 155 -0.10 19.69 -33.76
C ASP A 155 0.81 18.75 -32.96
N TRP A 156 0.49 18.51 -31.65
CA TRP A 156 1.30 17.65 -30.83
C TRP A 156 1.07 16.17 -31.18
N VAL A 157 2.14 15.50 -31.58
CA VAL A 157 2.15 14.07 -31.85
C VAL A 157 2.99 13.37 -30.77
N PRO A 158 2.36 12.56 -29.90
CA PRO A 158 3.10 11.86 -28.86
C PRO A 158 4.05 10.81 -29.44
N ASP A 159 5.24 10.71 -28.85
CA ASP A 159 6.15 9.60 -29.12
C ASP A 159 5.64 8.28 -28.51
N GLU A 160 6.33 7.16 -28.73
CA GLU A 160 5.86 5.85 -28.23
C GLU A 160 5.88 5.76 -26.70
N ASN A 161 6.83 6.39 -26.02
CA ASN A 161 6.89 6.41 -24.54
C ASN A 161 5.75 7.24 -23.96
N GLU A 162 5.48 8.39 -24.58
CA GLU A 162 4.36 9.25 -24.20
C GLU A 162 3.01 8.54 -24.41
N LYS A 163 2.85 7.85 -25.53
CA LYS A 163 1.65 7.02 -25.79
C LYS A 163 1.46 5.94 -24.75
N ASP A 164 2.53 5.24 -24.36
CA ASP A 164 2.45 4.19 -23.37
C ASP A 164 2.13 4.74 -21.99
N LEU A 165 2.69 5.91 -21.62
CA LEU A 165 2.35 6.60 -20.39
C LEU A 165 0.88 7.03 -20.38
N ILE A 166 0.38 7.63 -21.46
CA ILE A 166 -1.01 8.04 -21.62
C ILE A 166 -1.95 6.85 -21.48
N ARG A 167 -1.65 5.74 -22.17
CA ARG A 167 -2.45 4.50 -22.08
C ARG A 167 -2.48 3.95 -20.67
N THR A 168 -1.36 4.01 -19.96
CA THR A 168 -1.25 3.53 -18.58
C THR A 168 -2.08 4.40 -17.64
N ILE A 169 -1.97 5.72 -17.76
CA ILE A 169 -2.76 6.66 -16.96
C ILE A 169 -4.26 6.50 -17.26
N ALA A 170 -4.65 6.33 -18.53
CA ALA A 170 -6.04 6.16 -18.93
C ALA A 170 -6.70 4.89 -18.35
N LYS A 171 -5.92 3.86 -17.99
CA LYS A 171 -6.43 2.65 -17.32
C LYS A 171 -6.69 2.85 -15.82
N PHE A 172 -6.13 3.91 -15.21
CA PHE A 172 -6.19 4.08 -13.76
C PHE A 172 -7.61 4.09 -13.18
N PRO A 173 -8.61 4.80 -13.77
CA PRO A 173 -9.98 4.76 -13.26
C PRO A 173 -10.56 3.34 -13.23
N GLN A 174 -10.31 2.53 -14.27
CA GLN A 174 -10.76 1.14 -14.32
C GLN A 174 -10.09 0.28 -13.25
N VAL A 175 -8.80 0.50 -13.01
CA VAL A 175 -8.07 -0.22 -11.95
C VAL A 175 -8.67 0.10 -10.57
N ILE A 176 -9.01 1.36 -10.31
CA ILE A 176 -9.66 1.76 -9.05
C ILE A 176 -11.03 1.08 -8.90
N GLU A 177 -11.85 1.08 -9.94
CA GLU A 177 -13.14 0.40 -9.95
C GLU A 177 -13.00 -1.11 -9.70
N ASP A 178 -12.06 -1.74 -10.39
CA ASP A 178 -11.73 -3.16 -10.21
C ASP A 178 -11.27 -3.47 -8.78
N CYS A 179 -10.42 -2.63 -8.19
CA CYS A 179 -9.99 -2.77 -6.80
C CYS A 179 -11.18 -2.69 -5.83
N ALA A 180 -12.06 -1.73 -6.03
CA ALA A 180 -13.25 -1.56 -5.21
C ALA A 180 -14.20 -2.75 -5.33
N ASN A 181 -14.49 -3.20 -6.55
CA ASN A 181 -15.40 -4.32 -6.80
C ASN A 181 -14.84 -5.65 -6.30
N LYS A 182 -13.55 -5.91 -6.51
CA LYS A 182 -12.87 -7.13 -6.07
C LYS A 182 -12.42 -7.08 -4.62
N LYS A 183 -12.46 -5.89 -3.98
CA LYS A 183 -11.92 -5.62 -2.64
C LYS A 183 -10.46 -6.06 -2.50
N ARG A 184 -9.67 -5.82 -3.54
CA ARG A 184 -8.26 -6.20 -3.68
C ARG A 184 -7.46 -5.06 -4.29
N ILE A 185 -6.36 -4.71 -3.64
CA ILE A 185 -5.52 -3.55 -4.01
C ILE A 185 -4.15 -3.93 -4.60
N HIS A 186 -3.89 -5.21 -4.78
CA HIS A 186 -2.61 -5.75 -5.24
C HIS A 186 -2.55 -6.03 -6.76
N ASN A 187 -3.54 -5.58 -7.50
CA ASN A 187 -3.65 -5.76 -8.96
C ASN A 187 -2.75 -4.79 -9.75
#